data_fbc1405f786d200c4bf00b82042708c2
#
_entry.id   fbc1405f786d200c4bf00b82042708c2
#
_cell.length_a   1.000
_cell.length_b   1.000
_cell.length_c   1.000
_cell.angle_alpha   90.00
_cell.angle_beta   90.00
_cell.angle_gamma   90.00
#
_symmetry.space_group_name_H-M   'P 1'
#
loop_
_entity.id
_entity.type
_entity.pdbx_description
1 polymer ?
#
loop_
_entity_poly.entity_id
_entity_poly.type
_entity_poly.pdbx_seq_one_letter_code
_entity_poly.pdbx_strand_id
1 'polypeptide(L)'
;GRVHDINSYDALSSDFMNDDLSDYLDDQFAGEYLDQYTLRTPKDRMPLYHLVGALDPLTDADVTDRPNDRLPVTLGEWINADGLTHLKIKLSGDNFDWDVDRVVAIEKLAAGAQAARGCSEWFYSLDFNEKCENVEYVLAFLKKVQEQSPAAYDRTQYIEQPTSRDLKAHPEIKLHEAAKLKPVVVDEALVDYEALLLARDQGYTGIALKACKGHSESLCLGAAAQKFGMFLCVQDLTCPGFSFLHSASLAARIPTVTAIEGNGRQYCPDPNRPYARAMPSMFDITDGTVGTSCLDDIGLGFG
;
A
#
# COMPACT_ATOMS: atom_id res chain seq x y z
N GLY A 1 6.58 -24.92 -4.35
CA GLY A 1 6.06 -24.72 -5.71
C GLY A 1 6.93 -25.43 -6.76
N ARG A 2 8.10 -24.92 -7.09
CA ARG A 2 8.94 -25.43 -8.20
C ARG A 2 9.29 -26.91 -8.13
N VAL A 3 9.51 -27.47 -6.94
CA VAL A 3 9.81 -28.91 -6.77
C VAL A 3 8.63 -29.81 -7.16
N HIS A 4 7.43 -29.31 -7.02
CA HIS A 4 6.17 -30.03 -7.29
C HIS A 4 5.48 -29.58 -8.58
N ASP A 5 6.11 -28.68 -9.37
CA ASP A 5 5.54 -28.07 -10.57
C ASP A 5 4.16 -27.42 -10.35
N ILE A 6 3.99 -26.74 -9.20
CA ILE A 6 2.78 -26.01 -8.84
C ILE A 6 3.07 -24.57 -8.46
N ASN A 7 2.05 -23.74 -8.44
CA ASN A 7 2.15 -22.41 -7.82
C ASN A 7 2.38 -22.56 -6.31
N SER A 8 3.22 -21.73 -5.70
CA SER A 8 3.55 -21.84 -4.28
C SER A 8 2.35 -21.60 -3.37
N TYR A 9 1.35 -20.84 -3.83
CA TYR A 9 0.12 -20.62 -3.08
C TYR A 9 -0.79 -21.87 -3.04
N ASP A 10 -0.62 -22.83 -3.96
CA ASP A 10 -1.29 -24.12 -3.90
C ASP A 10 -0.69 -25.06 -2.84
N ALA A 11 0.51 -24.74 -2.33
CA ALA A 11 1.21 -25.52 -1.32
C ALA A 11 1.04 -24.96 0.11
N LEU A 12 0.02 -24.16 0.37
CA LEU A 12 -0.22 -23.50 1.66
C LEU A 12 -1.26 -24.20 2.55
N SER A 13 -1.74 -25.39 2.15
CA SER A 13 -2.66 -26.22 2.92
C SER A 13 -1.95 -27.24 3.80
N SER A 14 -2.71 -27.94 4.65
CA SER A 14 -2.24 -29.06 5.46
C SER A 14 -1.65 -30.24 4.67
N ASP A 15 -1.88 -30.31 3.34
CA ASP A 15 -1.28 -31.34 2.49
C ASP A 15 0.24 -31.13 2.28
N PHE A 16 0.72 -29.92 2.48
CA PHE A 16 2.11 -29.51 2.24
C PHE A 16 2.79 -28.90 3.45
N MET A 17 2.06 -28.23 4.33
CA MET A 17 2.59 -27.60 5.53
C MET A 17 2.58 -28.60 6.69
N ASN A 18 3.71 -28.74 7.40
CA ASN A 18 3.82 -29.66 8.54
C ASN A 18 3.08 -29.12 9.77
N ASP A 19 3.14 -27.80 9.96
CA ASP A 19 2.64 -27.12 11.15
C ASP A 19 1.52 -26.15 10.74
N ASP A 20 0.54 -25.96 11.61
CA ASP A 20 -0.53 -24.99 11.41
C ASP A 20 -0.08 -23.56 11.84
N LEU A 21 -0.93 -22.57 11.68
CA LEU A 21 -0.59 -21.19 11.98
C LEU A 21 -0.38 -20.91 13.48
N SER A 22 -0.78 -21.81 14.38
CA SER A 22 -0.53 -21.60 15.80
C SER A 22 0.94 -21.71 16.19
N ASP A 23 1.74 -22.46 15.41
CA ASP A 23 3.18 -22.55 15.62
C ASP A 23 3.95 -21.30 15.18
N TYR A 24 3.33 -20.45 14.34
CA TYR A 24 3.93 -19.23 13.81
C TYR A 24 3.33 -17.94 14.39
N LEU A 25 2.11 -18.02 14.91
CA LEU A 25 1.36 -16.88 15.45
C LEU A 25 1.00 -17.13 16.92
N ASP A 26 -0.21 -17.59 17.21
CA ASP A 26 -0.63 -17.99 18.56
C ASP A 26 -1.79 -19.00 18.54
N ASP A 27 -2.21 -19.48 19.69
CA ASP A 27 -3.24 -20.51 19.87
C ASP A 27 -4.60 -20.19 19.21
N GLN A 28 -4.88 -18.91 18.88
CA GLN A 28 -6.10 -18.52 18.19
C GLN A 28 -6.17 -19.08 16.76
N PHE A 29 -5.03 -19.47 16.21
CA PHE A 29 -4.87 -19.99 14.84
C PHE A 29 -4.74 -21.52 14.80
N ALA A 30 -4.98 -22.22 15.90
CA ALA A 30 -4.88 -23.68 15.95
C ALA A 30 -5.80 -24.35 14.91
N GLY A 31 -5.24 -25.24 14.10
CA GLY A 31 -5.90 -25.93 13.02
C GLY A 31 -6.11 -25.10 11.74
N GLU A 32 -5.60 -23.89 11.69
CA GLU A 32 -5.69 -23.01 10.50
C GLU A 32 -4.40 -23.02 9.68
N TYR A 33 -4.55 -22.94 8.36
CA TYR A 33 -3.45 -22.91 7.40
C TYR A 33 -3.56 -21.69 6.49
N LEU A 34 -2.47 -21.30 5.84
CA LEU A 34 -2.41 -20.11 5.00
C LEU A 34 -3.35 -20.13 3.79
N ASP A 35 -3.75 -21.32 3.32
CA ASP A 35 -4.72 -21.47 2.22
C ASP A 35 -6.11 -20.93 2.55
N GLN A 36 -6.47 -20.81 3.83
CA GLN A 36 -7.71 -20.17 4.29
C GLN A 36 -7.70 -18.65 4.13
N TYR A 37 -6.52 -18.07 4.01
CA TYR A 37 -6.26 -16.62 3.95
C TYR A 37 -5.71 -16.16 2.61
N THR A 38 -5.52 -17.08 1.67
CA THR A 38 -4.97 -16.79 0.35
C THR A 38 -5.86 -17.35 -0.76
N LEU A 39 -5.79 -16.70 -1.93
CA LEU A 39 -6.46 -17.13 -3.14
C LEU A 39 -5.57 -18.09 -3.92
N ARG A 40 -6.12 -19.20 -4.43
CA ARG A 40 -5.43 -20.12 -5.35
C ARG A 40 -5.21 -19.47 -6.74
N THR A 41 -6.19 -18.70 -7.21
CA THR A 41 -6.07 -17.90 -8.44
C THR A 41 -5.83 -16.44 -8.07
N PRO A 42 -4.87 -15.74 -8.69
CA PRO A 42 -4.64 -14.34 -8.40
C PRO A 42 -5.84 -13.50 -8.85
N LYS A 43 -6.04 -12.34 -8.22
CA LYS A 43 -6.96 -11.33 -8.76
C LYS A 43 -6.51 -10.94 -10.16
N ASP A 44 -7.45 -10.67 -11.05
CA ASP A 44 -7.14 -10.33 -12.44
C ASP A 44 -6.36 -9.00 -12.55
N ARG A 45 -6.72 -8.03 -11.72
CA ARG A 45 -6.13 -6.70 -11.67
C ARG A 45 -6.09 -6.19 -10.24
N MET A 46 -5.09 -5.34 -9.96
CA MET A 46 -4.94 -4.67 -8.68
C MET A 46 -4.87 -3.15 -8.88
N PRO A 47 -5.63 -2.35 -8.12
CA PRO A 47 -5.43 -0.90 -8.06
C PRO A 47 -4.00 -0.57 -7.65
N LEU A 48 -3.43 0.48 -8.25
CA LEU A 48 -2.07 0.91 -8.01
C LEU A 48 -2.04 2.21 -7.22
N TYR A 49 -1.45 2.18 -6.02
CA TYR A 49 -1.08 3.42 -5.34
C TYR A 49 0.08 4.08 -6.08
N HIS A 50 -0.18 5.28 -6.58
CA HIS A 50 0.82 6.16 -7.14
C HIS A 50 1.36 7.07 -6.04
N LEU A 51 2.68 7.07 -5.83
CA LEU A 51 3.30 7.94 -4.84
C LEU A 51 3.29 9.39 -5.32
N VAL A 52 2.79 10.28 -4.48
CA VAL A 52 2.94 11.72 -4.62
C VAL A 52 3.95 12.16 -3.56
N GLY A 53 5.23 12.12 -3.94
CA GLY A 53 6.35 12.46 -3.07
C GLY A 53 6.30 13.92 -2.63
N ALA A 54 6.92 14.24 -1.49
CA ALA A 54 6.89 15.60 -0.93
C ALA A 54 7.46 16.66 -1.88
N LEU A 55 8.41 16.27 -2.72
CA LEU A 55 9.07 17.15 -3.69
C LEU A 55 8.58 16.94 -5.13
N ASP A 56 7.66 16.02 -5.37
CA ASP A 56 7.16 15.76 -6.72
C ASP A 56 6.34 16.95 -7.22
N PRO A 57 6.54 17.37 -8.49
CA PRO A 57 5.80 18.46 -9.09
C PRO A 57 4.30 18.13 -9.20
N LEU A 58 3.46 19.00 -8.70
CA LEU A 58 2.01 18.91 -8.87
C LEU A 58 1.58 19.49 -10.22
N THR A 59 2.18 20.63 -10.59
CA THR A 59 1.84 21.42 -11.78
C THR A 59 3.11 21.79 -12.58
N ASP A 60 2.93 22.30 -13.80
CA ASP A 60 4.06 22.80 -14.61
C ASP A 60 4.85 23.92 -13.94
N ALA A 61 4.23 24.69 -13.06
CA ALA A 61 4.92 25.75 -12.32
C ALA A 61 5.96 25.20 -11.32
N ASP A 62 5.82 23.94 -10.92
CA ASP A 62 6.74 23.27 -9.98
C ASP A 62 7.91 22.58 -10.70
N VAL A 63 7.88 22.51 -12.04
CA VAL A 63 8.89 21.80 -12.84
C VAL A 63 10.08 22.71 -13.10
N THR A 64 11.23 22.37 -12.51
CA THR A 64 12.50 23.07 -12.73
C THR A 64 13.31 22.50 -13.89
N ASP A 65 13.23 21.18 -14.08
CA ASP A 65 13.86 20.45 -15.18
C ASP A 65 12.96 19.30 -15.60
N ARG A 66 12.87 19.06 -16.91
CA ARG A 66 12.02 17.98 -17.47
C ARG A 66 12.91 16.89 -18.06
N PRO A 67 12.97 15.71 -17.41
CA PRO A 67 13.76 14.59 -17.93
C PRO A 67 13.35 14.20 -19.35
N ASN A 68 14.32 13.80 -20.18
CA ASN A 68 14.06 13.36 -21.56
C ASN A 68 13.85 11.83 -21.61
N ASP A 69 12.97 11.30 -20.76
CA ASP A 69 12.66 9.87 -20.64
C ASP A 69 11.24 9.51 -21.14
N ARG A 70 10.46 10.52 -21.54
CA ARG A 70 9.08 10.43 -22.01
C ARG A 70 8.07 10.03 -20.93
N LEU A 71 8.45 10.01 -19.68
CA LEU A 71 7.53 9.78 -18.57
C LEU A 71 6.77 11.07 -18.22
N PRO A 72 5.57 10.96 -17.66
CA PRO A 72 4.90 12.08 -17.04
C PRO A 72 5.78 12.69 -15.93
N VAL A 73 5.67 13.99 -15.72
CA VAL A 73 6.44 14.70 -14.70
C VAL A 73 5.52 15.25 -13.61
N THR A 74 4.39 15.84 -13.99
CA THR A 74 3.44 16.40 -13.02
C THR A 74 2.37 15.39 -12.63
N LEU A 75 1.78 15.58 -11.46
CA LEU A 75 0.69 14.71 -10.99
C LEU A 75 -0.48 14.66 -11.98
N GLY A 76 -0.83 15.79 -12.59
CA GLY A 76 -1.89 15.83 -13.62
C GLY A 76 -1.56 14.98 -14.84
N GLU A 77 -0.31 15.02 -15.30
CA GLU A 77 0.15 14.17 -16.41
C GLU A 77 0.09 12.67 -16.03
N TRP A 78 0.53 12.29 -14.83
CA TRP A 78 0.46 10.91 -14.34
C TRP A 78 -0.98 10.40 -14.24
N ILE A 79 -1.92 11.20 -13.70
CA ILE A 79 -3.34 10.83 -13.62
C ILE A 79 -3.90 10.59 -15.03
N ASN A 80 -3.59 11.46 -15.99
CA ASN A 80 -4.10 11.34 -17.34
C ASN A 80 -3.46 10.16 -18.14
N ALA A 81 -2.16 9.94 -17.95
CA ALA A 81 -1.44 8.89 -18.68
C ALA A 81 -1.86 7.48 -18.22
N ASP A 82 -1.98 7.27 -16.91
CA ASP A 82 -2.16 5.95 -16.31
C ASP A 82 -3.59 5.72 -15.79
N GLY A 83 -4.44 6.73 -15.84
CA GLY A 83 -5.80 6.63 -15.31
C GLY A 83 -5.87 6.44 -13.80
N LEU A 84 -4.92 7.01 -13.05
CA LEU A 84 -4.75 6.76 -11.62
C LEU A 84 -5.99 7.05 -10.80
N THR A 85 -6.29 6.14 -9.87
CA THR A 85 -7.41 6.25 -8.93
C THR A 85 -6.98 6.18 -7.47
N HIS A 86 -5.75 5.76 -7.16
CA HIS A 86 -5.22 5.67 -5.82
C HIS A 86 -3.92 6.47 -5.72
N LEU A 87 -3.91 7.50 -4.86
CA LEU A 87 -2.75 8.37 -4.66
C LEU A 87 -2.24 8.24 -3.23
N LYS A 88 -0.96 7.90 -3.06
CA LYS A 88 -0.29 7.91 -1.77
C LYS A 88 0.43 9.24 -1.60
N ILE A 89 -0.03 10.05 -0.67
CA ILE A 89 0.46 11.42 -0.43
C ILE A 89 1.47 11.40 0.69
N LYS A 90 2.71 11.77 0.39
CA LYS A 90 3.74 11.98 1.41
C LYS A 90 3.55 13.32 2.10
N LEU A 91 3.56 13.30 3.43
CA LEU A 91 3.40 14.43 4.31
C LEU A 91 4.66 14.63 5.16
N SER A 92 4.80 15.80 5.76
CA SER A 92 5.98 16.15 6.56
C SER A 92 5.86 15.65 8.01
N GLY A 93 4.65 15.71 8.58
CA GLY A 93 4.38 15.32 9.98
C GLY A 93 4.86 16.31 11.03
N ASP A 94 5.60 17.37 10.62
CA ASP A 94 6.16 18.41 11.47
C ASP A 94 5.87 19.84 10.96
N ASN A 95 5.22 19.95 9.79
CA ASN A 95 4.77 21.23 9.23
C ASN A 95 3.28 21.17 8.92
N PHE A 96 2.49 21.50 9.93
CA PHE A 96 1.04 21.35 9.92
C PHE A 96 0.33 22.04 8.74
N ASP A 97 0.66 23.31 8.51
CA ASP A 97 0.00 24.10 7.46
C ASP A 97 0.37 23.55 6.07
N TRP A 98 1.63 23.19 5.87
CA TRP A 98 2.10 22.58 4.63
C TRP A 98 1.39 21.23 4.35
N ASP A 99 1.25 20.39 5.38
CA ASP A 99 0.58 19.08 5.25
C ASP A 99 -0.88 19.25 4.82
N VAL A 100 -1.60 20.17 5.43
CA VAL A 100 -3.00 20.46 5.07
C VAL A 100 -3.09 21.03 3.66
N ASP A 101 -2.30 22.04 3.34
CA ASP A 101 -2.29 22.70 2.03
C ASP A 101 -1.91 21.71 0.92
N ARG A 102 -0.97 20.77 1.20
CA ARG A 102 -0.57 19.72 0.26
C ARG A 102 -1.74 18.83 -0.12
N VAL A 103 -2.51 18.34 0.85
CA VAL A 103 -3.68 17.48 0.59
C VAL A 103 -4.77 18.24 -0.17
N VAL A 104 -5.04 19.48 0.22
CA VAL A 104 -6.03 20.34 -0.45
C VAL A 104 -5.63 20.65 -1.90
N ALA A 105 -4.36 20.95 -2.15
CA ALA A 105 -3.85 21.22 -3.49
C ALA A 105 -3.93 19.97 -4.39
N ILE A 106 -3.58 18.81 -3.85
CA ILE A 106 -3.66 17.52 -4.58
C ILE A 106 -5.11 17.21 -4.92
N GLU A 107 -6.06 17.35 -3.98
CA GLU A 107 -7.48 17.14 -4.27
C GLU A 107 -7.98 18.05 -5.37
N LYS A 108 -7.66 19.34 -5.31
CA LYS A 108 -8.11 20.31 -6.34
C LYS A 108 -7.60 19.91 -7.72
N LEU A 109 -6.35 19.49 -7.83
CA LEU A 109 -5.73 19.07 -9.08
C LEU A 109 -6.33 17.73 -9.56
N ALA A 110 -6.40 16.75 -8.67
CA ALA A 110 -6.95 15.43 -9.00
C ALA A 110 -8.41 15.53 -9.43
N ALA A 111 -9.24 16.31 -8.74
CA ALA A 111 -10.63 16.51 -9.11
C ALA A 111 -10.79 17.08 -10.54
N GLY A 112 -9.93 18.03 -10.94
CA GLY A 112 -9.90 18.56 -12.30
C GLY A 112 -9.51 17.51 -13.35
N ALA A 113 -8.44 16.73 -13.09
CA ALA A 113 -7.98 15.67 -13.98
C ALA A 113 -9.00 14.52 -14.09
N GLN A 114 -9.60 14.12 -12.96
CA GLN A 114 -10.61 13.06 -12.91
C GLN A 114 -11.90 13.46 -13.63
N ALA A 115 -12.34 14.71 -13.47
CA ALA A 115 -13.51 15.23 -14.18
C ALA A 115 -13.29 15.22 -15.70
N ALA A 116 -12.09 15.60 -16.17
CA ALA A 116 -11.75 15.61 -17.59
C ALA A 116 -11.82 14.21 -18.23
N ARG A 117 -11.53 13.15 -17.48
CA ARG A 117 -11.60 11.75 -17.93
C ARG A 117 -12.89 11.01 -17.55
N GLY A 118 -13.84 11.69 -16.90
CA GLY A 118 -15.12 11.11 -16.49
C GLY A 118 -15.01 10.12 -15.32
N CYS A 119 -13.95 10.17 -14.53
CA CYS A 119 -13.76 9.35 -13.34
C CYS A 119 -14.44 10.03 -12.13
N SER A 120 -15.32 9.30 -11.43
CA SER A 120 -16.04 9.80 -10.26
C SER A 120 -15.48 9.31 -8.93
N GLU A 121 -14.61 8.29 -8.94
CA GLU A 121 -14.13 7.65 -7.73
C GLU A 121 -12.60 7.54 -7.72
N TRP A 122 -11.98 8.12 -6.71
CA TRP A 122 -10.53 8.02 -6.43
C TRP A 122 -10.27 8.20 -4.94
N PHE A 123 -9.10 7.75 -4.49
CA PHE A 123 -8.77 7.60 -3.08
C PHE A 123 -7.38 8.11 -2.74
N TYR A 124 -7.18 8.47 -1.47
CA TYR A 124 -5.92 8.90 -0.91
C TYR A 124 -5.48 8.00 0.24
N SER A 125 -4.18 7.76 0.35
CA SER A 125 -3.51 7.35 1.58
C SER A 125 -2.55 8.44 2.01
N LEU A 126 -2.51 8.74 3.30
CA LEU A 126 -1.76 9.86 3.86
C LEU A 126 -0.61 9.32 4.70
N ASP A 127 0.61 9.49 4.25
CA ASP A 127 1.79 8.87 4.86
C ASP A 127 2.70 9.92 5.50
N PHE A 128 2.77 9.90 6.82
CA PHE A 128 3.58 10.80 7.63
C PHE A 128 4.99 10.29 7.92
N ASN A 129 5.29 9.05 7.54
CA ASN A 129 6.58 8.41 7.79
C ASN A 129 7.09 8.63 9.24
N GLU A 130 6.22 8.36 10.24
CA GLU A 130 6.52 8.42 11.70
C GLU A 130 6.92 9.80 12.25
N LYS A 131 6.61 10.87 11.55
CA LYS A 131 7.08 12.22 11.89
C LYS A 131 6.17 13.01 12.82
N CYS A 132 4.90 12.62 13.00
CA CYS A 132 4.03 13.32 13.93
C CYS A 132 4.52 13.11 15.37
N GLU A 133 4.66 14.21 16.09
CA GLU A 133 5.11 14.17 17.48
C GLU A 133 4.14 13.41 18.39
N ASN A 134 2.83 13.54 18.12
CA ASN A 134 1.76 13.00 18.95
C ASN A 134 0.46 12.77 18.16
N VAL A 135 -0.54 12.20 18.84
CA VAL A 135 -1.85 11.91 18.26
C VAL A 135 -2.67 13.18 18.02
N GLU A 136 -2.47 14.20 18.84
CA GLU A 136 -3.16 15.49 18.75
C GLU A 136 -2.89 16.17 17.41
N TYR A 137 -1.65 16.05 16.88
CA TYR A 137 -1.31 16.51 15.53
C TYR A 137 -2.21 15.85 14.49
N VAL A 138 -2.34 14.52 14.55
CA VAL A 138 -3.13 13.74 13.59
C VAL A 138 -4.60 14.14 13.65
N LEU A 139 -5.16 14.28 14.85
CA LEU A 139 -6.56 14.66 15.05
C LEU A 139 -6.83 16.08 14.54
N ALA A 140 -5.95 17.04 14.87
CA ALA A 140 -6.06 18.42 14.41
C ALA A 140 -5.94 18.50 12.86
N PHE A 141 -5.00 17.75 12.30
CA PHE A 141 -4.80 17.66 10.84
C PHE A 141 -6.05 17.12 10.13
N LEU A 142 -6.59 15.98 10.56
CA LEU A 142 -7.80 15.41 9.96
C LEU A 142 -8.99 16.38 10.02
N LYS A 143 -9.18 17.01 11.17
CA LYS A 143 -10.23 18.04 11.33
C LYS A 143 -10.01 19.21 10.37
N LYS A 144 -8.77 19.66 10.23
CA LYS A 144 -8.44 20.80 9.36
C LYS A 144 -8.63 20.47 7.88
N VAL A 145 -8.22 19.27 7.45
CA VAL A 145 -8.51 18.77 6.09
C VAL A 145 -10.00 18.70 5.85
N GLN A 146 -10.79 18.17 6.79
CA GLN A 146 -12.24 18.09 6.68
C GLN A 146 -12.90 19.48 6.56
N GLU A 147 -12.40 20.47 7.30
CA GLU A 147 -12.89 21.87 7.22
C GLU A 147 -12.56 22.52 5.87
N GLN A 148 -11.33 22.33 5.35
CA GLN A 148 -10.88 22.99 4.13
C GLN A 148 -11.27 22.27 2.84
N SER A 149 -11.30 20.95 2.88
CA SER A 149 -11.66 20.08 1.75
C SER A 149 -12.39 18.82 2.23
N PRO A 150 -13.71 18.89 2.47
CA PRO A 150 -14.50 17.70 2.83
C PRO A 150 -14.30 16.55 1.84
N ALA A 151 -14.16 16.86 0.55
CA ALA A 151 -13.94 15.87 -0.50
C ALA A 151 -12.60 15.11 -0.31
N ALA A 152 -11.52 15.81 0.01
CA ALA A 152 -10.24 15.17 0.29
C ALA A 152 -10.32 14.27 1.54
N TYR A 153 -11.00 14.77 2.58
CA TYR A 153 -11.25 13.99 3.79
C TYR A 153 -12.03 12.71 3.47
N ASP A 154 -13.13 12.81 2.74
CA ASP A 154 -13.99 11.65 2.43
C ASP A 154 -13.24 10.60 1.61
N ARG A 155 -12.38 11.02 0.66
CA ARG A 155 -11.55 10.16 -0.17
C ARG A 155 -10.35 9.55 0.55
N THR A 156 -9.99 10.04 1.74
CA THR A 156 -8.89 9.46 2.53
C THR A 156 -9.30 8.07 3.02
N GLN A 157 -8.63 7.04 2.51
CA GLN A 157 -8.83 5.64 2.90
C GLN A 157 -8.18 5.33 4.24
N TYR A 158 -6.96 5.82 4.47
CA TYR A 158 -6.22 5.59 5.70
C TYR A 158 -5.10 6.60 5.91
N ILE A 159 -4.62 6.62 7.14
CA ILE A 159 -3.39 7.30 7.56
C ILE A 159 -2.34 6.23 7.84
N GLU A 160 -1.12 6.43 7.33
CA GLU A 160 -0.03 5.49 7.48
C GLU A 160 1.02 6.01 8.45
N GLN A 161 1.45 5.13 9.35
CA GLN A 161 2.53 5.30 10.33
C GLN A 161 2.70 6.77 10.77
N PRO A 162 1.71 7.37 11.44
CA PRO A 162 1.79 8.78 11.77
C PRO A 162 2.89 9.08 12.81
N THR A 163 3.08 8.18 13.77
CA THR A 163 4.00 8.37 14.91
C THR A 163 5.15 7.37 14.89
N SER A 164 6.11 7.54 15.79
CA SER A 164 7.33 6.72 15.90
C SER A 164 7.08 5.22 15.73
N ARG A 165 7.97 4.56 15.01
CA ARG A 165 7.97 3.10 14.85
C ARG A 165 8.32 2.33 16.13
N ASP A 166 8.96 2.96 17.09
CA ASP A 166 9.29 2.32 18.37
C ASP A 166 8.06 2.32 19.29
N LEU A 167 7.12 1.41 18.98
CA LEU A 167 5.87 1.29 19.73
C LEU A 167 6.11 0.90 21.18
N LYS A 168 7.20 0.16 21.47
CA LYS A 168 7.54 -0.27 22.84
C LYS A 168 8.05 0.88 23.70
N ALA A 169 8.78 1.81 23.07
CA ALA A 169 9.29 3.00 23.77
C ALA A 169 8.19 4.05 24.02
N HIS A 170 7.09 4.00 23.27
CA HIS A 170 6.02 4.98 23.30
C HIS A 170 4.64 4.36 23.61
N PRO A 171 4.47 3.64 24.74
CA PRO A 171 3.21 2.99 25.08
C PRO A 171 2.05 3.97 25.36
N GLU A 172 2.38 5.24 25.64
CA GLU A 172 1.42 6.33 25.83
C GLU A 172 0.73 6.78 24.55
N ILE A 173 1.34 6.54 23.37
CA ILE A 173 0.74 6.91 22.10
C ILE A 173 -0.41 5.94 21.78
N LYS A 174 -1.64 6.45 21.78
CA LYS A 174 -2.84 5.68 21.49
C LYS A 174 -3.63 6.33 20.35
N LEU A 175 -3.76 5.61 19.26
CA LEU A 175 -4.35 6.09 18.01
C LEU A 175 -5.85 5.80 17.89
N HIS A 176 -6.49 5.26 18.92
CA HIS A 176 -7.91 4.86 18.90
C HIS A 176 -8.84 5.98 18.45
N GLU A 177 -8.59 7.23 18.87
CA GLU A 177 -9.46 8.36 18.49
C GLU A 177 -9.25 8.74 17.01
N ALA A 178 -8.01 8.67 16.51
CA ALA A 178 -7.73 8.86 15.09
C ALA A 178 -8.37 7.74 14.24
N ALA A 179 -8.31 6.50 14.72
CA ALA A 179 -8.88 5.34 14.05
C ALA A 179 -10.42 5.37 13.92
N LYS A 180 -11.11 6.11 14.80
CA LYS A 180 -12.56 6.36 14.66
C LYS A 180 -12.89 7.30 13.49
N LEU A 181 -11.94 8.13 13.08
CA LEU A 181 -12.09 9.08 11.99
C LEU A 181 -11.68 8.46 10.65
N LYS A 182 -10.51 7.86 10.61
CA LYS A 182 -9.94 7.17 9.44
C LYS A 182 -9.14 5.96 9.90
N PRO A 183 -9.12 4.84 9.15
CA PRO A 183 -8.22 3.74 9.45
C PRO A 183 -6.78 4.20 9.62
N VAL A 184 -6.06 3.65 10.59
CA VAL A 184 -4.64 3.93 10.82
C VAL A 184 -3.85 2.66 10.52
N VAL A 185 -2.92 2.74 9.57
CA VAL A 185 -2.15 1.61 9.04
C VAL A 185 -0.74 1.66 9.60
N VAL A 186 -0.29 0.54 10.19
CA VAL A 186 1.10 0.37 10.62
C VAL A 186 1.97 -0.07 9.46
N ASP A 187 3.14 0.55 9.29
CA ASP A 187 4.14 0.21 8.27
C ASP A 187 5.52 -0.03 8.87
N GLU A 188 6.27 1.02 9.19
CA GLU A 188 7.66 0.90 9.65
C GLU A 188 7.77 0.08 10.94
N ALA A 189 6.80 0.18 11.83
CA ALA A 189 6.75 -0.58 13.06
C ALA A 189 6.38 -2.06 12.88
N LEU A 190 5.79 -2.45 11.75
CA LEU A 190 5.35 -3.81 11.48
C LEU A 190 6.54 -4.69 11.05
N VAL A 191 7.14 -5.38 12.00
CA VAL A 191 8.31 -6.24 11.76
C VAL A 191 8.05 -7.73 12.01
N ASP A 192 7.08 -8.05 12.87
CA ASP A 192 6.67 -9.40 13.26
C ASP A 192 5.26 -9.42 13.86
N TYR A 193 4.82 -10.60 14.30
CA TYR A 193 3.50 -10.79 14.91
C TYR A 193 3.34 -10.06 16.25
N GLU A 194 4.39 -10.01 17.09
CA GLU A 194 4.37 -9.26 18.35
C GLU A 194 4.13 -7.75 18.11
N ALA A 195 4.82 -7.21 17.09
CA ALA A 195 4.63 -5.82 16.68
C ALA A 195 3.20 -5.56 16.16
N LEU A 196 2.59 -6.52 15.45
CA LEU A 196 1.18 -6.42 15.04
C LEU A 196 0.23 -6.34 16.24
N LEU A 197 0.43 -7.21 17.25
CA LEU A 197 -0.41 -7.21 18.46
C LEU A 197 -0.26 -5.89 19.24
N LEU A 198 0.97 -5.39 19.35
CA LEU A 198 1.25 -4.12 20.01
C LEU A 198 0.63 -2.93 19.24
N ALA A 199 0.73 -2.93 17.91
CA ALA A 199 0.10 -1.91 17.08
C ALA A 199 -1.43 -1.88 17.29
N ARG A 200 -2.08 -3.06 17.32
CA ARG A 200 -3.52 -3.15 17.64
C ARG A 200 -3.85 -2.57 19.00
N ASP A 201 -3.06 -2.88 20.04
CA ASP A 201 -3.26 -2.32 21.39
C ASP A 201 -3.10 -0.79 21.40
N GLN A 202 -2.28 -0.25 20.50
CA GLN A 202 -2.10 1.19 20.34
C GLN A 202 -3.13 1.84 19.40
N GLY A 203 -4.06 1.07 18.82
CA GLY A 203 -5.17 1.58 18.03
C GLY A 203 -4.95 1.62 16.53
N TYR A 204 -3.92 0.95 16.01
CA TYR A 204 -3.82 0.71 14.57
C TYR A 204 -4.92 -0.25 14.11
N THR A 205 -5.56 0.05 13.00
CA THR A 205 -6.68 -0.71 12.42
C THR A 205 -6.38 -1.28 11.04
N GLY A 206 -5.16 -1.14 10.58
CA GLY A 206 -4.70 -1.70 9.31
C GLY A 206 -3.21 -1.96 9.30
N ILE A 207 -2.75 -2.72 8.31
CA ILE A 207 -1.35 -3.05 8.10
C ILE A 207 -0.90 -2.85 6.66
N ALA A 208 0.35 -2.43 6.48
CA ALA A 208 1.04 -2.37 5.21
C ALA A 208 1.98 -3.56 5.09
N LEU A 209 1.61 -4.54 4.28
CA LEU A 209 2.46 -5.70 3.98
C LEU A 209 3.54 -5.31 2.98
N LYS A 210 4.75 -5.80 3.19
CA LYS A 210 5.89 -5.62 2.29
C LYS A 210 6.60 -6.95 2.04
N ALA A 211 6.54 -7.47 0.82
CA ALA A 211 7.20 -8.71 0.45
C ALA A 211 8.72 -8.69 0.74
N CYS A 212 9.34 -7.50 0.69
CA CYS A 212 10.77 -7.30 0.99
C CYS A 212 11.12 -7.46 2.48
N LYS A 213 10.15 -7.37 3.41
CA LYS A 213 10.35 -7.70 4.83
C LYS A 213 10.33 -9.21 5.11
N GLY A 214 9.88 -10.01 4.16
CA GLY A 214 9.79 -11.46 4.25
C GLY A 214 8.46 -11.97 3.68
N HIS A 215 8.53 -12.89 2.71
CA HIS A 215 7.30 -13.39 2.06
C HIS A 215 6.42 -14.19 3.02
N SER A 216 7.03 -15.16 3.75
CA SER A 216 6.31 -15.98 4.72
C SER A 216 5.76 -15.14 5.87
N GLU A 217 6.56 -14.20 6.39
CA GLU A 217 6.12 -13.24 7.41
C GLU A 217 4.92 -12.43 6.94
N SER A 218 4.99 -11.91 5.71
CA SER A 218 3.85 -11.16 5.12
C SER A 218 2.59 -12.01 4.97
N LEU A 219 2.71 -13.29 4.68
CA LEU A 219 1.56 -14.21 4.62
C LEU A 219 0.96 -14.45 6.02
N CYS A 220 1.79 -14.70 7.03
CA CYS A 220 1.35 -14.88 8.41
C CYS A 220 0.69 -13.61 8.96
N LEU A 221 1.31 -12.44 8.77
CA LEU A 221 0.73 -11.15 9.17
C LEU A 221 -0.55 -10.83 8.40
N GLY A 222 -0.60 -11.19 7.12
CA GLY A 222 -1.79 -11.05 6.29
C GLY A 222 -2.95 -11.94 6.78
N ALA A 223 -2.68 -13.17 7.22
CA ALA A 223 -3.66 -14.07 7.83
C ALA A 223 -4.16 -13.48 9.15
N ALA A 224 -3.26 -13.03 10.01
CA ALA A 224 -3.60 -12.41 11.29
C ALA A 224 -4.47 -11.16 11.11
N ALA A 225 -4.09 -10.27 10.20
CA ALA A 225 -4.85 -9.06 9.94
C ALA A 225 -6.26 -9.35 9.39
N GLN A 226 -6.41 -10.35 8.52
CA GLN A 226 -7.73 -10.79 8.04
C GLN A 226 -8.59 -11.32 9.20
N LYS A 227 -8.05 -12.19 10.04
CA LYS A 227 -8.75 -12.71 11.21
C LYS A 227 -9.18 -11.60 12.17
N PHE A 228 -8.37 -10.57 12.32
CA PHE A 228 -8.65 -9.41 13.17
C PHE A 228 -9.52 -8.34 12.51
N GLY A 229 -9.93 -8.51 11.26
CA GLY A 229 -10.73 -7.54 10.51
C GLY A 229 -10.02 -6.23 10.22
N MET A 230 -8.68 -6.25 10.08
CA MET A 230 -7.87 -5.07 9.81
C MET A 230 -7.83 -4.75 8.31
N PHE A 231 -7.67 -3.47 7.98
CA PHE A 231 -7.40 -3.02 6.61
C PHE A 231 -6.03 -3.52 6.13
N LEU A 232 -5.96 -3.96 4.86
CA LEU A 232 -4.70 -4.42 4.26
C LEU A 232 -4.40 -3.71 2.95
N CYS A 233 -3.14 -3.31 2.81
CA CYS A 233 -2.53 -2.95 1.54
C CYS A 233 -1.16 -3.64 1.40
N VAL A 234 -0.65 -3.73 0.17
CA VAL A 234 0.72 -4.14 -0.09
C VAL A 234 1.50 -2.93 -0.59
N GLN A 235 2.65 -2.72 -0.01
CA GLN A 235 3.49 -1.57 -0.33
C GLN A 235 4.87 -2.01 -0.80
N ASP A 236 5.62 -1.08 -1.38
CA ASP A 236 7.00 -1.31 -1.79
C ASP A 236 7.98 -0.34 -1.10
N LEU A 237 9.26 -0.51 -1.40
CA LEU A 237 10.35 0.40 -1.05
C LEU A 237 11.03 0.90 -2.34
N THR A 238 10.26 1.33 -3.34
CA THR A 238 10.75 1.61 -4.70
C THR A 238 11.41 0.36 -5.28
N CYS A 239 10.67 -0.75 -5.30
CA CYS A 239 11.14 -2.06 -5.75
C CYS A 239 10.82 -2.25 -7.24
N PRO A 240 11.76 -2.04 -8.18
CA PRO A 240 11.50 -2.24 -9.59
C PRO A 240 11.65 -3.70 -10.03
N GLY A 241 11.16 -4.02 -11.20
CA GLY A 241 11.39 -5.29 -11.89
C GLY A 241 10.89 -6.48 -11.09
N PHE A 242 11.79 -7.42 -10.80
CA PHE A 242 11.47 -8.66 -10.11
C PHE A 242 10.88 -8.44 -8.71
N SER A 243 11.34 -7.42 -7.99
CA SER A 243 10.81 -7.05 -6.67
C SER A 243 9.35 -6.61 -6.74
N PHE A 244 8.98 -5.89 -7.79
CA PHE A 244 7.58 -5.49 -8.01
C PHE A 244 6.69 -6.71 -8.32
N LEU A 245 7.17 -7.64 -9.17
CA LEU A 245 6.45 -8.89 -9.43
C LEU A 245 6.23 -9.70 -8.15
N HIS A 246 7.23 -9.74 -7.24
CA HIS A 246 7.12 -10.40 -5.95
C HIS A 246 6.04 -9.76 -5.06
N SER A 247 6.05 -8.44 -4.94
CA SER A 247 5.02 -7.70 -4.18
C SER A 247 3.62 -7.89 -4.80
N ALA A 248 3.53 -7.87 -6.13
CA ALA A 248 2.27 -8.05 -6.83
C ALA A 248 1.71 -9.48 -6.69
N SER A 249 2.58 -10.49 -6.72
CA SER A 249 2.18 -11.88 -6.45
C SER A 249 1.55 -12.00 -5.06
N LEU A 250 2.16 -11.40 -4.04
CA LEU A 250 1.61 -11.35 -2.69
C LEU A 250 0.25 -10.62 -2.66
N ALA A 251 0.18 -9.43 -3.25
CA ALA A 251 -1.02 -8.59 -3.24
C ALA A 251 -2.22 -9.26 -3.92
N ALA A 252 -1.97 -9.89 -5.08
CA ALA A 252 -3.01 -10.52 -5.86
C ALA A 252 -3.58 -11.79 -5.22
N ARG A 253 -2.85 -12.40 -4.28
CA ARG A 253 -3.23 -13.65 -3.61
C ARG A 253 -3.87 -13.46 -2.23
N ILE A 254 -3.83 -12.26 -1.66
CA ILE A 254 -4.53 -11.98 -0.40
C ILE A 254 -5.88 -11.32 -0.70
N PRO A 255 -7.03 -11.98 -0.34
CA PRO A 255 -8.36 -11.54 -0.78
C PRO A 255 -8.71 -10.11 -0.35
N THR A 256 -8.29 -9.70 0.83
CA THR A 256 -8.65 -8.41 1.44
C THR A 256 -7.69 -7.26 1.13
N VAL A 257 -6.57 -7.50 0.43
CA VAL A 257 -5.69 -6.42 -0.03
C VAL A 257 -6.40 -5.55 -1.05
N THR A 258 -6.48 -4.24 -0.76
CA THR A 258 -7.22 -3.27 -1.58
C THR A 258 -6.43 -2.76 -2.77
N ALA A 259 -5.13 -2.48 -2.58
CA ALA A 259 -4.27 -1.94 -3.62
C ALA A 259 -2.79 -2.27 -3.36
N ILE A 260 -1.97 -2.09 -4.37
CA ILE A 260 -0.51 -2.27 -4.33
C ILE A 260 0.21 -0.97 -4.65
N GLU A 261 1.31 -0.70 -3.98
CA GLU A 261 2.24 0.38 -4.32
C GLU A 261 3.30 -0.09 -5.32
N GLY A 262 3.59 0.73 -6.33
CA GLY A 262 4.56 0.39 -7.39
C GLY A 262 5.34 1.60 -7.88
N ASN A 263 6.27 2.11 -7.06
CA ASN A 263 7.01 3.35 -7.30
C ASN A 263 8.20 3.21 -8.26
N GLY A 264 8.66 1.98 -8.52
CA GLY A 264 9.78 1.72 -9.42
C GLY A 264 9.58 2.30 -10.81
N ARG A 265 8.34 2.39 -11.30
CA ARG A 265 8.01 2.99 -12.61
C ARG A 265 8.25 4.50 -12.66
N GLN A 266 8.16 5.20 -11.51
CA GLN A 266 8.35 6.65 -11.40
C GLN A 266 9.83 7.00 -11.25
N TYR A 267 10.51 6.32 -10.31
CA TYR A 267 11.85 6.71 -9.86
C TYR A 267 12.98 5.85 -10.40
N CYS A 268 12.71 4.60 -10.82
CA CYS A 268 13.70 3.67 -11.39
C CYS A 268 13.08 2.86 -12.53
N PRO A 269 12.70 3.48 -13.66
CA PRO A 269 11.99 2.80 -14.76
C PRO A 269 12.83 1.79 -15.53
N ASP A 270 14.14 2.01 -15.64
CA ASP A 270 15.02 1.18 -16.49
C ASP A 270 15.08 -0.30 -16.07
N PRO A 271 15.20 -0.66 -14.79
CA PRO A 271 15.15 -2.06 -14.34
C PRO A 271 13.83 -2.76 -14.62
N ASN A 272 12.75 -2.04 -14.88
CA ASN A 272 11.46 -2.63 -15.26
C ASN A 272 11.43 -3.16 -16.70
N ARG A 273 12.25 -2.61 -17.62
CA ARG A 273 12.17 -2.87 -19.06
C ARG A 273 12.24 -4.35 -19.46
N PRO A 274 13.11 -5.19 -18.90
CA PRO A 274 13.14 -6.62 -19.24
C PRO A 274 11.84 -7.33 -18.88
N TYR A 275 11.29 -7.02 -17.70
CA TYR A 275 10.08 -7.63 -17.17
C TYR A 275 8.82 -7.09 -17.85
N ALA A 276 8.78 -5.83 -18.20
CA ALA A 276 7.69 -5.21 -18.97
C ALA A 276 7.51 -5.86 -20.36
N ARG A 277 8.59 -6.35 -20.97
CA ARG A 277 8.51 -7.11 -22.23
C ARG A 277 7.92 -8.50 -22.05
N ALA A 278 8.23 -9.16 -20.95
CA ALA A 278 7.75 -10.52 -20.64
C ALA A 278 6.33 -10.52 -20.08
N MET A 279 5.99 -9.51 -19.28
CA MET A 279 4.72 -9.39 -18.57
C MET A 279 4.15 -7.97 -18.73
N PRO A 280 3.76 -7.55 -19.93
CA PRO A 280 3.36 -6.17 -20.20
C PRO A 280 2.19 -5.71 -19.33
N SER A 281 1.22 -6.57 -19.01
CA SER A 281 0.05 -6.23 -18.17
C SER A 281 0.43 -5.75 -16.76
N MET A 282 1.59 -6.17 -16.25
CA MET A 282 2.09 -5.76 -14.94
C MET A 282 2.70 -4.35 -14.95
N PHE A 283 3.14 -3.85 -16.10
CA PHE A 283 3.88 -2.59 -16.19
C PHE A 283 3.15 -1.54 -17.02
N ASP A 284 2.20 -1.94 -17.87
CA ASP A 284 1.31 -1.06 -18.62
C ASP A 284 0.06 -0.77 -17.77
N ILE A 285 0.10 0.36 -17.05
CA ILE A 285 -0.99 0.76 -16.19
C ILE A 285 -2.22 1.10 -17.04
N THR A 286 -3.35 0.53 -16.67
CA THR A 286 -4.63 0.79 -17.34
C THR A 286 -5.69 1.10 -16.30
N ASP A 287 -6.33 2.26 -16.43
CA ASP A 287 -7.35 2.76 -15.50
C ASP A 287 -6.91 2.65 -14.03
N GLY A 288 -5.66 3.06 -13.76
CA GLY A 288 -5.06 3.05 -12.43
C GLY A 288 -4.81 1.66 -11.85
N THR A 289 -4.78 0.61 -12.67
CA THR A 289 -4.59 -0.77 -12.22
C THR A 289 -3.46 -1.49 -12.97
N VAL A 290 -2.84 -2.45 -12.31
CA VAL A 290 -1.90 -3.43 -12.91
C VAL A 290 -2.62 -4.75 -13.17
N GLY A 291 -2.30 -5.42 -14.28
CA GLY A 291 -2.87 -6.72 -14.62
C GLY A 291 -2.08 -7.85 -13.96
N THR A 292 -2.68 -8.53 -12.99
CA THR A 292 -2.03 -9.54 -12.15
C THR A 292 -2.39 -10.99 -12.50
N SER A 293 -3.33 -11.22 -13.41
CA SER A 293 -3.70 -12.58 -13.87
C SER A 293 -2.54 -13.38 -14.44
N CYS A 294 -1.49 -12.71 -14.96
CA CYS A 294 -0.28 -13.38 -15.45
C CYS A 294 0.60 -13.95 -14.33
N LEU A 295 0.32 -13.67 -13.05
CA LEU A 295 1.07 -14.16 -11.90
C LEU A 295 0.53 -15.53 -11.40
N ASP A 296 0.21 -16.43 -12.32
CA ASP A 296 -0.38 -17.76 -12.04
C ASP A 296 0.51 -18.94 -12.49
N ASP A 297 1.79 -18.68 -12.72
CA ASP A 297 2.75 -19.71 -13.11
C ASP A 297 3.36 -20.43 -11.88
N ILE A 298 4.21 -21.41 -12.12
CA ILE A 298 4.93 -22.21 -11.12
C ILE A 298 5.74 -21.30 -10.17
N GLY A 299 5.85 -21.71 -8.92
CA GLY A 299 6.56 -20.96 -7.90
C GLY A 299 5.74 -19.78 -7.39
N LEU A 300 6.30 -18.59 -7.38
CA LEU A 300 5.59 -17.37 -6.94
C LEU A 300 4.71 -16.75 -8.05
N GLY A 301 4.43 -17.50 -9.12
CA GLY A 301 3.58 -17.06 -10.21
C GLY A 301 4.31 -16.35 -11.35
N PHE A 302 5.62 -16.22 -11.24
CA PHE A 302 6.50 -15.64 -12.29
C PHE A 302 7.83 -16.37 -12.28
N GLY A 303 8.30 -16.82 -13.42
CA GLY A 303 9.48 -17.69 -13.47
C GLY A 303 10.34 -17.50 -14.69
#